data_96ce15817efe08f01811d04a89b9a2f1
#
_entry.id   96ce15817efe08f01811d04a89b9a2f1
#
_cell.length_a   1.000
_cell.length_b   1.000
_cell.length_c   1.000
_cell.angle_alpha   90.00
_cell.angle_beta   90.00
_cell.angle_gamma   90.00
#
_symmetry.space_group_name_H-M   'P 1'
#
loop_
_entity.id
_entity.type
_entity.pdbx_description
1 polymer ?
#
loop_
_entity_poly.entity_id
_entity_poly.type
_entity_poly.pdbx_seq_one_letter_code
_entity_poly.pdbx_strand_id
1 'polypeptide(L)'
;MSYQFIHFDSYAREGSKQSKTVTKKNGDKITTTKQVKSIRQILEEQARIEAACPHIDQPRRPGLLYGVPPMEVIPMVEDWASNAKDAQGRKLRKDGLCALVGVASLPREMEDDFPQFAEDTLAWLKEKYGDRLKSVVVHDDEAHPHLHFTVVPRIGERFDDIHDGHKASKQVKQEGKKKGEQNLAYIEAMRAVQDDFSNRVAMSHGLTRIGPGRRRLTRAQWKAEKAQARFFANAKAVAKVASKQGYKDGIHKAEEKAKAIIQEAQEQAKGLGSKIGGWLAGLAGAWHKPTAEALAEVEKAKKESDKEKKKAETYAQKAKEWADQRVATVGNQITAQKEKPRNWKGTWKRSRKNLRI
;
A
#
# COMPACT_ATOMS: atom_id res chain seq x y z
N MET A 1 14.61 -10.49 7.51
CA MET A 1 13.35 -10.60 6.78
C MET A 1 12.28 -9.89 7.55
N SER A 2 11.61 -9.02 6.86
CA SER A 2 10.62 -8.12 7.42
C SER A 2 9.22 -8.66 7.21
N TYR A 3 8.32 -8.29 8.07
CA TYR A 3 6.90 -8.62 8.01
C TYR A 3 6.08 -7.38 7.72
N GLN A 4 4.89 -7.57 7.16
CA GLN A 4 4.00 -6.47 6.87
C GLN A 4 3.61 -5.73 8.14
N PHE A 5 3.44 -4.41 8.01
CA PHE A 5 2.80 -3.60 9.01
C PHE A 5 1.65 -2.84 8.38
N ILE A 6 0.43 -3.17 8.79
CA ILE A 6 -0.78 -2.40 8.55
C ILE A 6 -1.61 -2.40 9.81
N HIS A 7 -2.05 -1.25 10.24
CA HIS A 7 -2.85 -1.07 11.45
C HIS A 7 -4.06 -0.19 11.16
N PHE A 8 -5.16 -0.43 11.88
CA PHE A 8 -6.42 0.29 11.76
C PHE A 8 -6.89 0.70 13.14
N ASP A 9 -7.24 1.96 13.29
CA ASP A 9 -7.84 2.52 14.48
C ASP A 9 -9.13 3.26 14.15
N SER A 10 -10.05 3.28 15.11
CA SER A 10 -11.35 3.94 15.01
C SER A 10 -11.39 5.13 15.94
N TYR A 11 -11.81 6.28 15.41
CA TYR A 11 -11.81 7.52 16.18
C TYR A 11 -13.19 8.15 16.25
N ALA A 12 -13.46 8.80 17.38
CA ALA A 12 -14.63 9.63 17.60
C ALA A 12 -14.30 11.11 17.43
N ARG A 13 -15.34 11.95 17.34
CA ARG A 13 -15.16 13.42 17.26
C ARG A 13 -14.50 13.99 18.51
N GLU A 14 -14.85 13.49 19.69
CA GLU A 14 -14.21 13.84 20.97
C GLU A 14 -13.36 12.69 21.48
N GLY A 15 -12.21 13.04 22.04
CA GLY A 15 -11.36 12.08 22.72
C GLY A 15 -12.02 11.57 24.01
N SER A 16 -11.60 10.40 24.47
CA SER A 16 -12.15 9.78 25.66
C SER A 16 -11.06 9.26 26.59
N LYS A 17 -11.41 9.07 27.86
CA LYS A 17 -10.56 8.36 28.83
C LYS A 17 -11.03 6.93 28.96
N GLN A 18 -10.19 5.98 28.60
CA GLN A 18 -10.46 4.56 28.80
C GLN A 18 -9.67 4.07 30.01
N SER A 19 -10.38 3.56 31.03
CA SER A 19 -9.77 2.98 32.21
C SER A 19 -9.92 1.47 32.19
N LYS A 20 -8.80 0.76 32.35
CA LYS A 20 -8.76 -0.70 32.47
C LYS A 20 -8.25 -1.07 33.84
N THR A 21 -9.09 -1.73 34.61
CA THR A 21 -8.71 -2.28 35.93
C THR A 21 -8.36 -3.76 35.76
N VAL A 22 -7.18 -4.13 36.18
CA VAL A 22 -6.70 -5.51 36.24
C VAL A 22 -6.45 -5.88 37.67
N THR A 23 -7.09 -6.96 38.16
CA THR A 23 -6.82 -7.52 39.49
C THR A 23 -5.63 -8.48 39.37
N LYS A 24 -4.57 -8.21 40.10
CA LYS A 24 -3.42 -9.10 40.23
C LYS A 24 -3.76 -10.36 41.01
N LYS A 25 -2.93 -11.40 40.90
CA LYS A 25 -3.07 -12.66 41.63
C LYS A 25 -3.05 -12.48 43.16
N ASN A 26 -2.43 -11.42 43.66
CA ASN A 26 -2.39 -11.05 45.11
C ASN A 26 -3.60 -10.22 45.55
N GLY A 27 -4.62 -10.01 44.67
CA GLY A 27 -5.82 -9.24 44.99
C GLY A 27 -5.73 -7.74 44.71
N ASP A 28 -4.57 -7.20 44.42
CA ASP A 28 -4.40 -5.77 44.14
C ASP A 28 -5.06 -5.39 42.81
N LYS A 29 -5.77 -4.28 42.81
CA LYS A 29 -6.39 -3.70 41.62
C LYS A 29 -5.51 -2.59 41.04
N ILE A 30 -5.01 -2.77 39.83
CA ILE A 30 -4.31 -1.72 39.10
C ILE A 30 -5.25 -1.17 38.03
N THR A 31 -5.56 0.13 38.12
CA THR A 31 -6.32 0.84 37.10
C THR A 31 -5.37 1.66 36.27
N THR A 32 -5.30 1.32 34.96
CA THR A 32 -4.55 2.07 33.97
C THR A 32 -5.53 2.89 33.16
N THR A 33 -5.33 4.21 33.10
CA THR A 33 -6.14 5.12 32.28
C THR A 33 -5.35 5.51 31.03
N LYS A 34 -5.91 5.24 29.86
CA LYS A 34 -5.38 5.64 28.56
C LYS A 34 -6.24 6.76 28.00
N GLN A 35 -5.61 7.87 27.61
CA GLN A 35 -6.26 8.92 26.83
C GLN A 35 -6.39 8.44 25.38
N VAL A 36 -7.60 8.43 24.83
CA VAL A 36 -7.86 8.19 23.40
C VAL A 36 -8.01 9.53 22.72
N LYS A 37 -7.20 9.77 21.69
CA LYS A 37 -7.24 11.01 20.90
C LYS A 37 -8.55 11.12 20.13
N SER A 38 -8.99 12.34 19.85
CA SER A 38 -10.08 12.62 18.91
C SER A 38 -9.59 12.47 17.47
N ILE A 39 -10.53 12.34 16.52
CA ILE A 39 -10.17 12.34 15.09
C ILE A 39 -9.44 13.63 14.69
N ARG A 40 -9.84 14.79 15.23
CA ARG A 40 -9.14 16.06 15.00
C ARG A 40 -7.68 16.00 15.41
N GLN A 41 -7.36 15.53 16.61
CA GLN A 41 -5.97 15.39 17.09
C GLN A 41 -5.14 14.44 16.24
N ILE A 42 -5.75 13.40 15.69
CA ILE A 42 -5.08 12.47 14.78
C ILE A 42 -4.79 13.13 13.41
N LEU A 43 -5.76 13.89 12.88
CA LEU A 43 -5.57 14.61 11.61
C LEU A 43 -4.55 15.75 11.74
N GLU A 44 -4.50 16.43 12.89
CA GLU A 44 -3.47 17.40 13.20
C GLU A 44 -2.06 16.77 13.24
N GLU A 45 -1.93 15.58 13.82
CA GLU A 45 -0.69 14.81 13.82
C GLU A 45 -0.30 14.37 12.40
N GLN A 46 -1.25 13.88 11.61
CA GLN A 46 -1.02 13.53 10.20
C GLN A 46 -0.65 14.72 9.33
N ALA A 47 -1.20 15.89 9.63
CA ALA A 47 -0.86 17.15 8.96
C ALA A 47 0.47 17.76 9.40
N ARG A 48 1.13 17.15 10.41
CA ARG A 48 2.37 17.65 11.02
C ARG A 48 2.21 19.05 11.60
N ILE A 49 1.07 19.32 12.25
CA ILE A 49 0.91 20.54 13.05
C ILE A 49 1.91 20.45 14.23
N GLU A 50 2.74 21.46 14.38
CA GLU A 50 3.88 21.46 15.31
C GLU A 50 3.49 21.06 16.75
N ALA A 51 2.42 21.61 17.27
CA ALA A 51 1.90 21.29 18.61
C ALA A 51 1.37 19.84 18.74
N ALA A 52 1.04 19.19 17.63
CA ALA A 52 0.49 17.82 17.62
C ALA A 52 1.55 16.73 17.51
N CYS A 53 2.79 17.07 17.17
CA CYS A 53 3.89 16.14 16.89
C CYS A 53 5.12 16.32 17.80
N PRO A 54 4.98 16.33 19.14
CA PRO A 54 6.10 16.58 20.07
C PRO A 54 7.17 15.48 20.06
N HIS A 55 6.90 14.35 19.42
CA HIS A 55 7.80 13.20 19.29
C HIS A 55 8.68 13.25 18.04
N ILE A 56 8.51 14.27 17.20
CA ILE A 56 9.25 14.43 15.95
C ILE A 56 10.12 15.69 16.08
N ASP A 57 11.43 15.51 16.00
CA ASP A 57 12.40 16.61 16.18
C ASP A 57 12.30 17.64 15.04
N GLN A 58 12.09 17.20 13.83
CA GLN A 58 11.99 18.04 12.63
C GLN A 58 10.81 17.59 11.75
N PRO A 59 9.58 17.97 12.11
CA PRO A 59 8.41 17.59 11.34
C PRO A 59 8.47 18.20 9.93
N ARG A 60 8.25 17.36 8.92
CA ARG A 60 8.19 17.77 7.51
C ARG A 60 6.76 17.73 7.02
N ARG A 61 6.42 18.65 6.12
CA ARG A 61 5.11 18.65 5.50
C ARG A 61 4.82 17.29 4.85
N PRO A 62 3.67 16.66 5.15
CA PRO A 62 3.32 15.35 4.59
C PRO A 62 3.15 15.43 3.07
N GLY A 63 3.58 14.40 2.37
CA GLY A 63 3.28 14.22 0.95
C GLY A 63 1.83 13.76 0.77
N LEU A 64 0.99 14.55 0.08
CA LEU A 64 -0.37 14.13 -0.26
C LEU A 64 -0.33 13.16 -1.44
N LEU A 65 -0.71 11.90 -1.21
CA LEU A 65 -0.75 10.85 -2.23
C LEU A 65 -2.13 10.74 -2.90
N TYR A 66 -3.21 10.98 -2.12
CA TYR A 66 -4.58 10.90 -2.64
C TYR A 66 -5.57 11.69 -1.78
N GLY A 67 -6.60 12.20 -2.44
CA GLY A 67 -7.73 12.88 -1.80
C GLY A 67 -7.39 14.30 -1.37
N VAL A 68 -7.78 14.66 -0.16
CA VAL A 68 -7.57 16.00 0.41
C VAL A 68 -6.55 15.99 1.55
N PRO A 69 -5.91 17.12 1.86
CA PRO A 69 -5.07 17.24 3.05
C PRO A 69 -5.81 16.83 4.34
N PRO A 70 -5.12 16.26 5.36
CA PRO A 70 -5.78 15.74 6.55
C PRO A 70 -6.73 16.73 7.24
N MET A 71 -6.37 18.00 7.31
CA MET A 71 -7.21 19.01 7.96
C MET A 71 -8.54 19.27 7.23
N GLU A 72 -8.58 19.06 5.91
CA GLU A 72 -9.79 19.19 5.10
C GLU A 72 -10.76 18.01 5.26
N VAL A 73 -10.32 16.91 5.88
CA VAL A 73 -11.21 15.79 6.22
C VAL A 73 -12.11 16.13 7.41
N ILE A 74 -11.70 17.07 8.29
CA ILE A 74 -12.48 17.45 9.49
C ILE A 74 -13.91 17.88 9.13
N PRO A 75 -14.15 18.83 8.22
CA PRO A 75 -15.51 19.21 7.83
C PRO A 75 -16.31 18.04 7.22
N MET A 76 -15.66 17.09 6.52
CA MET A 76 -16.34 15.91 5.99
C MET A 76 -16.82 14.96 7.10
N VAL A 77 -16.01 14.79 8.16
CA VAL A 77 -16.39 14.02 9.34
C VAL A 77 -17.55 14.69 10.08
N GLU A 78 -17.53 16.02 10.26
CA GLU A 78 -18.58 16.77 10.96
C GLU A 78 -19.89 16.77 10.16
N ASP A 79 -19.82 16.88 8.84
CA ASP A 79 -20.99 16.79 7.96
C ASP A 79 -21.64 15.39 8.07
N TRP A 80 -20.85 14.34 7.92
CA TRP A 80 -21.35 12.97 8.10
C TRP A 80 -21.95 12.79 9.50
N ALA A 81 -21.25 13.19 10.55
CA ALA A 81 -21.68 13.00 11.93
C ALA A 81 -22.97 13.75 12.29
N SER A 82 -23.18 14.91 11.67
CA SER A 82 -24.40 15.72 11.83
C SER A 82 -25.63 15.04 11.22
N ASN A 83 -25.41 14.28 10.15
CA ASN A 83 -26.44 13.52 9.44
C ASN A 83 -26.61 12.07 9.97
N ALA A 84 -25.61 11.55 10.71
CA ALA A 84 -25.62 10.18 11.20
C ALA A 84 -26.66 9.98 12.31
N LYS A 85 -27.48 8.93 12.15
CA LYS A 85 -28.49 8.51 13.13
C LYS A 85 -28.32 7.04 13.49
N ASP A 86 -28.66 6.69 14.72
CA ASP A 86 -28.75 5.29 15.16
C ASP A 86 -30.03 4.61 14.64
N ALA A 87 -30.20 3.32 14.97
CA ALA A 87 -31.39 2.55 14.56
C ALA A 87 -32.73 3.10 15.12
N GLN A 88 -32.67 3.95 16.16
CA GLN A 88 -33.82 4.60 16.80
C GLN A 88 -33.99 6.06 16.30
N GLY A 89 -33.23 6.50 15.29
CA GLY A 89 -33.28 7.86 14.75
C GLY A 89 -32.57 8.93 15.60
N ARG A 90 -31.87 8.53 16.69
CA ARG A 90 -31.13 9.48 17.54
C ARG A 90 -29.83 9.90 16.90
N LYS A 91 -29.44 11.16 17.10
CA LYS A 91 -28.18 11.72 16.60
C LYS A 91 -26.96 10.96 17.13
N LEU A 92 -25.89 10.93 16.33
CA LEU A 92 -24.62 10.35 16.75
C LEU A 92 -24.08 11.11 17.98
N ARG A 93 -23.71 10.37 19.01
CA ARG A 93 -23.06 10.92 20.21
C ARG A 93 -21.67 11.48 19.82
N LYS A 94 -21.16 12.43 20.61
CA LYS A 94 -19.82 13.00 20.37
C LYS A 94 -18.69 11.99 20.53
N ASP A 95 -18.86 10.99 21.42
CA ASP A 95 -17.98 9.84 21.63
C ASP A 95 -18.26 8.67 20.66
N GLY A 96 -19.19 8.82 19.75
CA GLY A 96 -19.48 7.84 18.68
C GLY A 96 -18.40 7.83 17.61
N LEU A 97 -18.02 6.63 17.20
CA LEU A 97 -17.00 6.44 16.13
C LEU A 97 -17.46 7.06 14.82
N CYS A 98 -16.56 7.83 14.19
CA CYS A 98 -16.88 8.62 13.00
C CYS A 98 -15.88 8.45 11.84
N ALA A 99 -14.66 8.00 12.11
CA ALA A 99 -13.66 7.79 11.10
C ALA A 99 -12.80 6.56 11.40
N LEU A 100 -12.41 5.87 10.33
CA LEU A 100 -11.42 4.81 10.34
C LEU A 100 -10.10 5.40 9.83
N VAL A 101 -9.06 5.28 10.63
CA VAL A 101 -7.70 5.71 10.27
C VAL A 101 -6.79 4.49 10.24
N GLY A 102 -5.87 4.46 9.32
CA GLY A 102 -4.87 3.41 9.33
C GLY A 102 -3.50 3.90 8.92
N VAL A 103 -2.53 3.04 9.17
CA VAL A 103 -1.14 3.24 8.81
C VAL A 103 -0.58 1.98 8.18
N ALA A 104 0.17 2.13 7.10
CA ALA A 104 0.96 1.06 6.52
C ALA A 104 2.40 1.53 6.34
N SER A 105 3.37 0.70 6.75
CA SER A 105 4.78 1.08 6.71
C SER A 105 5.66 -0.02 6.14
N LEU A 106 6.83 0.41 5.63
CA LEU A 106 7.95 -0.46 5.27
C LEU A 106 9.08 -0.32 6.29
N PRO A 107 9.87 -1.38 6.49
CA PRO A 107 11.14 -1.28 7.19
C PRO A 107 12.10 -0.29 6.49
N ARG A 108 12.93 0.42 7.26
CA ARG A 108 13.87 1.42 6.74
C ARG A 108 14.81 0.88 5.67
N GLU A 109 15.25 -0.34 5.82
CA GLU A 109 16.11 -1.02 4.83
C GLU A 109 15.44 -1.26 3.46
N MET A 110 14.13 -0.99 3.36
CA MET A 110 13.35 -1.11 2.13
C MET A 110 12.82 0.25 1.64
N GLU A 111 13.40 1.35 2.11
CA GLU A 111 12.95 2.72 1.80
C GLU A 111 12.92 3.00 0.28
N ASP A 112 13.87 2.46 -0.48
CA ASP A 112 13.89 2.56 -1.94
C ASP A 112 12.66 1.97 -2.65
N ASP A 113 11.99 1.00 -2.02
CA ASP A 113 10.79 0.36 -2.55
C ASP A 113 9.50 1.06 -2.08
N PHE A 114 9.61 2.03 -1.16
CA PHE A 114 8.46 2.68 -0.55
C PHE A 114 7.55 3.40 -1.56
N PRO A 115 8.03 4.11 -2.60
CA PRO A 115 7.14 4.73 -3.58
C PRO A 115 6.20 3.73 -4.25
N GLN A 116 6.71 2.57 -4.68
CA GLN A 116 5.88 1.53 -5.29
C GLN A 116 4.95 0.86 -4.28
N PHE A 117 5.41 0.64 -3.05
CA PHE A 117 4.58 0.13 -1.97
C PHE A 117 3.41 1.07 -1.65
N ALA A 118 3.66 2.37 -1.66
CA ALA A 118 2.64 3.38 -1.43
C ALA A 118 1.58 3.39 -2.55
N GLU A 119 2.00 3.26 -3.81
CA GLU A 119 1.09 3.15 -4.95
C GLU A 119 0.24 1.87 -4.90
N ASP A 120 0.85 0.71 -4.65
CA ASP A 120 0.14 -0.57 -4.54
C ASP A 120 -0.84 -0.56 -3.35
N THR A 121 -0.43 0.05 -2.22
CA THR A 121 -1.30 0.24 -1.06
C THR A 121 -2.47 1.16 -1.38
N LEU A 122 -2.21 2.27 -2.08
CA LEU A 122 -3.27 3.20 -2.51
C LEU A 122 -4.27 2.51 -3.45
N ALA A 123 -3.80 1.72 -4.40
CA ALA A 123 -4.67 0.96 -5.31
C ALA A 123 -5.59 0.00 -4.52
N TRP A 124 -5.03 -0.72 -3.55
CA TRP A 124 -5.79 -1.59 -2.66
C TRP A 124 -6.81 -0.83 -1.81
N LEU A 125 -6.43 0.33 -1.24
CA LEU A 125 -7.34 1.18 -0.46
C LEU A 125 -8.49 1.73 -1.30
N LYS A 126 -8.21 2.19 -2.52
CA LYS A 126 -9.25 2.68 -3.46
C LYS A 126 -10.26 1.60 -3.81
N GLU A 127 -9.80 0.38 -4.08
CA GLU A 127 -10.70 -0.73 -4.38
C GLU A 127 -11.56 -1.09 -3.16
N LYS A 128 -10.96 -1.11 -1.96
CA LYS A 128 -11.66 -1.48 -0.73
C LYS A 128 -12.66 -0.44 -0.27
N TYR A 129 -12.31 0.83 -0.31
CA TYR A 129 -13.10 1.91 0.30
C TYR A 129 -13.78 2.85 -0.70
N GLY A 130 -13.30 2.89 -1.95
CA GLY A 130 -13.84 3.79 -2.97
C GLY A 130 -13.78 5.25 -2.54
N ASP A 131 -14.88 5.96 -2.71
CA ASP A 131 -15.07 7.37 -2.35
C ASP A 131 -15.13 7.65 -0.83
N ARG A 132 -15.20 6.60 0.01
CA ARG A 132 -15.07 6.71 1.47
C ARG A 132 -13.63 7.02 1.88
N LEU A 133 -12.63 6.69 1.05
CA LEU A 133 -11.24 7.06 1.25
C LEU A 133 -11.08 8.56 0.97
N LYS A 134 -10.81 9.36 2.03
CA LYS A 134 -10.77 10.82 1.92
C LYS A 134 -9.36 11.38 1.82
N SER A 135 -8.39 10.78 2.50
CA SER A 135 -7.02 11.27 2.53
C SER A 135 -6.04 10.10 2.60
N VAL A 136 -4.96 10.18 1.84
CA VAL A 136 -3.77 9.34 2.01
C VAL A 136 -2.56 10.25 1.96
N VAL A 137 -1.78 10.26 3.03
CA VAL A 137 -0.55 11.05 3.16
C VAL A 137 0.65 10.18 3.48
N VAL A 138 1.81 10.60 3.04
CA VAL A 138 3.09 9.93 3.23
C VAL A 138 3.94 10.73 4.21
N HIS A 139 4.57 10.01 5.14
CA HIS A 139 5.57 10.54 6.06
C HIS A 139 6.90 9.83 5.84
N ASP A 140 7.96 10.60 5.76
CA ASP A 140 9.35 10.18 5.59
C ASP A 140 10.28 10.76 6.67
N ASP A 141 9.70 11.42 7.68
CA ASP A 141 10.37 12.13 8.76
C ASP A 141 10.51 11.30 10.05
N GLU A 142 10.10 10.05 10.03
CA GLU A 142 10.22 9.11 11.15
C GLU A 142 11.18 7.94 10.84
N ALA A 143 11.35 7.04 11.81
CA ALA A 143 12.25 5.90 11.70
C ALA A 143 11.94 4.96 10.52
N HIS A 144 10.67 4.88 10.11
CA HIS A 144 10.19 4.05 9.01
C HIS A 144 9.33 4.87 8.06
N PRO A 145 9.54 4.79 6.74
CA PRO A 145 8.64 5.42 5.79
C PRO A 145 7.27 4.76 5.89
N HIS A 146 6.23 5.57 5.95
CA HIS A 146 4.87 5.07 6.11
C HIS A 146 3.85 5.99 5.45
N LEU A 147 2.67 5.46 5.22
CA LEU A 147 1.52 6.23 4.80
C LEU A 147 0.39 6.10 5.83
N HIS A 148 -0.30 7.21 6.04
CA HIS A 148 -1.57 7.25 6.75
C HIS A 148 -2.71 7.37 5.77
N PHE A 149 -3.85 6.75 6.11
CA PHE A 149 -5.07 6.90 5.35
C PHE A 149 -6.27 7.12 6.26
N THR A 150 -7.22 7.91 5.77
CA THR A 150 -8.44 8.24 6.52
C THR A 150 -9.67 7.92 5.68
N VAL A 151 -10.59 7.17 6.27
CA VAL A 151 -11.84 6.72 5.66
C VAL A 151 -13.01 7.28 6.47
N VAL A 152 -13.97 7.89 5.79
CA VAL A 152 -15.19 8.45 6.37
C VAL A 152 -16.39 7.80 5.68
N PRO A 153 -17.42 7.36 6.41
CA PRO A 153 -18.62 6.80 5.78
C PRO A 153 -19.32 7.83 4.88
N ARG A 154 -20.10 7.34 3.93
CA ARG A 154 -21.03 8.21 3.17
C ARG A 154 -22.17 8.68 4.04
N ILE A 155 -22.79 9.78 3.69
CA ILE A 155 -24.06 10.21 4.31
C ILE A 155 -25.10 9.07 4.10
N GLY A 156 -25.75 8.67 5.19
CA GLY A 156 -26.67 7.55 5.21
C GLY A 156 -26.05 6.19 5.58
N GLU A 157 -24.72 6.06 5.52
CA GLU A 157 -24.01 4.89 6.01
C GLU A 157 -23.68 5.02 7.50
N ARG A 158 -23.45 3.88 8.13
CA ARG A 158 -22.98 3.80 9.53
C ARG A 158 -21.50 3.56 9.57
N PHE A 159 -20.87 3.88 10.69
CA PHE A 159 -19.44 3.57 10.91
C PHE A 159 -19.14 2.07 10.72
N ASP A 160 -20.05 1.19 11.14
CA ASP A 160 -19.88 -0.27 10.97
C ASP A 160 -19.71 -0.68 9.49
N ASP A 161 -20.21 0.11 8.54
CA ASP A 161 -20.14 -0.22 7.11
C ASP A 161 -18.75 -0.04 6.52
N ILE A 162 -17.89 0.76 7.16
CA ILE A 162 -16.50 0.96 6.75
C ILE A 162 -15.49 0.16 7.56
N HIS A 163 -15.92 -0.54 8.63
CA HIS A 163 -15.04 -1.30 9.51
C HIS A 163 -15.42 -2.77 9.55
N ASP A 164 -14.68 -3.63 8.85
CA ASP A 164 -14.97 -5.06 8.70
C ASP A 164 -15.24 -5.78 10.03
N GLY A 165 -14.41 -5.52 11.06
CA GLY A 165 -14.56 -6.13 12.38
C GLY A 165 -15.86 -5.70 13.08
N HIS A 166 -16.20 -4.42 13.03
CA HIS A 166 -17.47 -3.93 13.59
C HIS A 166 -18.68 -4.49 12.85
N LYS A 167 -18.61 -4.53 11.53
CA LYS A 167 -19.67 -5.11 10.67
C LYS A 167 -19.92 -6.57 11.02
N ALA A 168 -18.88 -7.39 11.08
CA ALA A 168 -18.98 -8.81 11.43
C ALA A 168 -19.53 -9.03 12.86
N SER A 169 -19.00 -8.29 13.84
CA SER A 169 -19.46 -8.36 15.24
C SER A 169 -20.95 -8.00 15.37
N LYS A 170 -21.39 -6.96 14.63
CA LYS A 170 -22.78 -6.51 14.62
C LYS A 170 -23.71 -7.55 13.99
N GLN A 171 -23.29 -8.17 12.89
CA GLN A 171 -24.07 -9.23 12.25
C GLN A 171 -24.34 -10.38 13.22
N VAL A 172 -23.27 -10.89 13.86
CA VAL A 172 -23.36 -11.98 14.85
C VAL A 172 -24.20 -11.57 16.06
N LYS A 173 -24.16 -10.29 16.47
CA LYS A 173 -25.05 -9.75 17.50
C LYS A 173 -26.52 -9.76 17.10
N GLN A 174 -26.82 -9.42 15.85
CA GLN A 174 -28.19 -9.46 15.31
C GLN A 174 -28.75 -10.89 15.24
N GLU A 175 -27.89 -11.90 15.07
CA GLU A 175 -28.23 -13.33 15.17
C GLU A 175 -28.46 -13.80 16.62
N GLY A 176 -28.42 -12.90 17.61
CA GLY A 176 -28.65 -13.22 19.02
C GLY A 176 -27.49 -13.94 19.73
N LYS A 177 -26.30 -13.99 19.09
CA LYS A 177 -25.13 -14.68 19.64
C LYS A 177 -24.48 -13.96 20.81
N LYS A 178 -23.77 -14.72 21.64
CA LYS A 178 -23.10 -14.22 22.85
C LYS A 178 -21.90 -13.30 22.51
N LYS A 179 -21.50 -12.45 23.45
CA LYS A 179 -20.39 -11.51 23.31
C LYS A 179 -19.06 -12.17 22.88
N GLY A 180 -18.78 -13.38 23.32
CA GLY A 180 -17.58 -14.14 22.90
C GLY A 180 -17.57 -14.46 21.40
N GLU A 181 -18.72 -14.84 20.83
CA GLU A 181 -18.88 -15.13 19.41
C GLU A 181 -18.78 -13.84 18.57
N GLN A 182 -19.35 -12.74 19.06
CA GLN A 182 -19.24 -11.41 18.46
C GLN A 182 -17.78 -10.96 18.38
N ASN A 183 -17.00 -11.15 19.47
CA ASN A 183 -15.59 -10.82 19.52
C ASN A 183 -14.75 -11.73 18.60
N LEU A 184 -15.07 -13.00 18.50
CA LEU A 184 -14.41 -13.92 17.58
C LEU A 184 -14.64 -13.50 16.14
N ALA A 185 -15.87 -13.16 15.75
CA ALA A 185 -16.21 -12.67 14.43
C ALA A 185 -15.44 -11.38 14.07
N TYR A 186 -15.32 -10.45 15.01
CA TYR A 186 -14.49 -9.25 14.86
C TYR A 186 -13.03 -9.61 14.56
N ILE A 187 -12.43 -10.50 15.35
CA ILE A 187 -11.03 -10.91 15.20
C ILE A 187 -10.81 -11.60 13.85
N GLU A 188 -11.72 -12.46 13.42
CA GLU A 188 -11.63 -13.18 12.16
C GLU A 188 -11.76 -12.24 10.97
N ALA A 189 -12.70 -11.30 11.01
CA ALA A 189 -12.83 -10.28 9.97
C ALA A 189 -11.58 -9.40 9.85
N MET A 190 -11.00 -8.95 10.96
CA MET A 190 -9.76 -8.15 10.93
C MET A 190 -8.54 -8.97 10.48
N ARG A 191 -8.51 -10.27 10.76
CA ARG A 191 -7.49 -11.17 10.19
C ARG A 191 -7.65 -11.28 8.67
N ALA A 192 -8.87 -11.43 8.18
CA ALA A 192 -9.15 -11.50 6.75
C ALA A 192 -8.69 -10.23 6.01
N VAL A 193 -8.92 -9.04 6.57
CA VAL A 193 -8.43 -7.78 6.01
C VAL A 193 -6.91 -7.76 5.91
N GLN A 194 -6.22 -8.19 6.96
CA GLN A 194 -4.78 -8.23 6.94
C GLN A 194 -4.22 -9.34 6.03
N ASP A 195 -4.93 -10.47 5.88
CA ASP A 195 -4.57 -11.54 4.95
C ASP A 195 -4.74 -11.06 3.49
N ASP A 196 -5.80 -10.30 3.21
CA ASP A 196 -6.03 -9.68 1.90
C ASP A 196 -4.93 -8.69 1.55
N PHE A 197 -4.59 -7.76 2.45
CA PHE A 197 -3.46 -6.85 2.28
C PHE A 197 -2.14 -7.59 2.06
N SER A 198 -1.89 -8.67 2.80
CA SER A 198 -0.71 -9.51 2.63
C SER A 198 -0.61 -10.08 1.22
N ASN A 199 -1.71 -10.65 0.74
CA ASN A 199 -1.73 -11.35 -0.55
C ASN A 199 -1.64 -10.37 -1.73
N ARG A 200 -2.24 -9.20 -1.61
CA ARG A 200 -2.37 -8.25 -2.71
C ARG A 200 -1.28 -7.18 -2.75
N VAL A 201 -0.71 -6.83 -1.59
CA VAL A 201 0.31 -5.78 -1.48
C VAL A 201 1.61 -6.31 -0.88
N ALA A 202 1.59 -6.74 0.39
CA ALA A 202 2.83 -6.94 1.15
C ALA A 202 3.73 -8.04 0.57
N MET A 203 3.15 -9.13 0.05
CA MET A 203 3.89 -10.27 -0.49
C MET A 203 4.68 -9.90 -1.74
N SER A 204 4.16 -9.03 -2.61
CA SER A 204 4.87 -8.54 -3.80
C SER A 204 6.12 -7.73 -3.44
N HIS A 205 6.15 -7.16 -2.23
CA HIS A 205 7.30 -6.45 -1.67
C HIS A 205 8.22 -7.33 -0.82
N GLY A 206 8.01 -8.66 -0.82
CA GLY A 206 8.86 -9.60 -0.08
C GLY A 206 8.63 -9.61 1.44
N LEU A 207 7.51 -9.05 1.89
CA LEU A 207 7.13 -9.06 3.31
C LEU A 207 6.36 -10.34 3.65
N THR A 208 6.58 -10.87 4.85
CA THR A 208 5.77 -11.96 5.39
C THR A 208 4.54 -11.41 6.10
N ARG A 209 3.47 -12.19 6.15
CA ARG A 209 2.19 -11.80 6.76
C ARG A 209 2.32 -11.48 8.25
N ILE A 210 3.09 -12.28 8.98
CA ILE A 210 3.27 -12.16 10.44
C ILE A 210 4.72 -12.51 10.79
N GLY A 211 5.31 -11.76 11.73
CA GLY A 211 6.62 -12.05 12.28
C GLY A 211 6.64 -13.34 13.11
N PRO A 212 7.82 -13.94 13.30
CA PRO A 212 7.98 -15.27 13.88
C PRO A 212 7.49 -15.41 15.33
N GLY A 213 7.41 -14.33 16.09
CA GLY A 213 6.97 -14.35 17.49
C GLY A 213 5.45 -14.34 17.72
N ARG A 214 4.65 -14.10 16.68
CA ARG A 214 3.20 -13.86 16.82
C ARG A 214 2.30 -14.95 16.25
N ARG A 215 2.84 -15.88 15.47
CA ARG A 215 2.08 -16.92 14.78
C ARG A 215 2.62 -18.30 15.10
N ARG A 216 1.75 -19.17 15.58
CA ARG A 216 2.09 -20.60 15.76
C ARG A 216 2.04 -21.31 14.40
N LEU A 217 3.06 -21.11 13.59
CA LEU A 217 3.30 -21.90 12.39
C LEU A 217 4.14 -23.12 12.75
N THR A 218 3.92 -24.21 12.05
CA THR A 218 4.91 -25.29 12.03
C THR A 218 6.19 -24.76 11.37
N ARG A 219 7.32 -25.37 11.72
CA ARG A 219 8.62 -25.00 11.12
C ARG A 219 8.63 -25.12 9.58
N ALA A 220 7.89 -26.06 9.04
CA ALA A 220 7.73 -26.24 7.60
C ALA A 220 6.93 -25.10 6.96
N GLN A 221 5.80 -24.71 7.55
CA GLN A 221 4.97 -23.59 7.06
C GLN A 221 5.73 -22.26 7.11
N TRP A 222 6.47 -22.01 8.20
CA TRP A 222 7.30 -20.81 8.31
C TRP A 222 8.41 -20.77 7.24
N LYS A 223 9.09 -21.92 6.99
CA LYS A 223 10.10 -22.01 5.94
C LYS A 223 9.50 -21.76 4.55
N ALA A 224 8.32 -22.30 4.27
CA ALA A 224 7.63 -22.10 3.00
C ALA A 224 7.24 -20.64 2.77
N GLU A 225 6.63 -19.98 3.76
CA GLU A 225 6.28 -18.55 3.71
C GLU A 225 7.52 -17.67 3.50
N LYS A 226 8.60 -17.99 4.21
CA LYS A 226 9.89 -17.30 4.08
C LYS A 226 10.52 -17.49 2.68
N ALA A 227 10.45 -18.67 2.13
CA ALA A 227 10.96 -18.95 0.78
C ALA A 227 10.16 -18.21 -0.28
N GLN A 228 8.84 -18.17 -0.15
CA GLN A 228 7.94 -17.46 -1.07
C GLN A 228 8.20 -15.94 -1.04
N ALA A 229 8.29 -15.33 0.15
CA ALA A 229 8.60 -13.92 0.28
C ALA A 229 9.97 -13.55 -0.34
N ARG A 230 11.00 -14.40 -0.12
CA ARG A 230 12.32 -14.23 -0.77
C ARG A 230 12.25 -14.32 -2.28
N PHE A 231 11.46 -15.27 -2.80
CA PHE A 231 11.28 -15.41 -4.24
C PHE A 231 10.71 -14.13 -4.87
N PHE A 232 9.67 -13.56 -4.29
CA PHE A 232 9.09 -12.31 -4.79
C PHE A 232 10.05 -11.12 -4.68
N ALA A 233 10.76 -10.97 -3.55
CA ALA A 233 11.76 -9.92 -3.38
C ALA A 233 12.89 -10.03 -4.42
N ASN A 234 13.38 -11.24 -4.67
CA ASN A 234 14.43 -11.49 -5.68
C ASN A 234 13.91 -11.22 -7.10
N ALA A 235 12.70 -11.67 -7.44
CA ALA A 235 12.09 -11.42 -8.75
C ALA A 235 11.93 -9.91 -9.01
N LYS A 236 11.49 -9.15 -8.02
CA LYS A 236 11.38 -7.69 -8.10
C LYS A 236 12.74 -7.02 -8.26
N ALA A 237 13.75 -7.45 -7.48
CA ALA A 237 15.11 -6.92 -7.58
C ALA A 237 15.71 -7.17 -8.98
N VAL A 238 15.54 -8.37 -9.54
CA VAL A 238 15.98 -8.70 -10.91
C VAL A 238 15.26 -7.84 -11.94
N ALA A 239 13.94 -7.68 -11.81
CA ALA A 239 13.16 -6.82 -12.72
C ALA A 239 13.61 -5.35 -12.66
N LYS A 240 13.90 -4.82 -11.45
CA LYS A 240 14.41 -3.44 -11.26
C LYS A 240 15.78 -3.25 -11.91
N VAL A 241 16.68 -4.23 -11.76
CA VAL A 241 18.02 -4.19 -12.39
C VAL A 241 17.89 -4.28 -13.91
N ALA A 242 17.09 -5.21 -14.43
CA ALA A 242 16.87 -5.37 -15.87
C ALA A 242 16.26 -4.11 -16.51
N SER A 243 15.29 -3.47 -15.84
CA SER A 243 14.70 -2.21 -16.27
C SER A 243 15.72 -1.06 -16.29
N LYS A 244 16.54 -0.92 -15.25
CA LYS A 244 17.61 0.10 -15.19
C LYS A 244 18.67 -0.11 -16.27
N GLN A 245 19.06 -1.36 -16.51
CA GLN A 245 20.04 -1.70 -17.53
C GLN A 245 19.48 -1.45 -18.92
N GLY A 246 18.25 -1.90 -19.22
CA GLY A 246 17.60 -1.65 -20.51
C GLY A 246 17.43 -0.16 -20.81
N TYR A 247 17.13 0.66 -19.80
CA TYR A 247 17.06 2.11 -19.95
C TYR A 247 18.44 2.73 -20.27
N LYS A 248 19.50 2.31 -19.56
CA LYS A 248 20.87 2.76 -19.84
C LYS A 248 21.35 2.37 -21.24
N ASP A 249 21.10 1.11 -21.61
CA ASP A 249 21.48 0.59 -22.93
C ASP A 249 20.69 1.30 -24.06
N GLY A 250 19.43 1.64 -23.79
CA GLY A 250 18.59 2.42 -24.71
C GLY A 250 19.13 3.84 -24.93
N ILE A 251 19.49 4.54 -23.85
CA ILE A 251 20.10 5.88 -23.93
C ILE A 251 21.43 5.82 -24.69
N HIS A 252 22.31 4.90 -24.32
CA HIS A 252 23.63 4.77 -24.96
C HIS A 252 23.51 4.51 -26.46
N LYS A 253 22.62 3.59 -26.88
CA LYS A 253 22.35 3.33 -28.28
C LYS A 253 21.75 4.54 -29.02
N ALA A 254 20.90 5.31 -28.34
CA ALA A 254 20.34 6.53 -28.95
C ALA A 254 21.41 7.62 -29.12
N GLU A 255 22.30 7.78 -28.15
CA GLU A 255 23.42 8.71 -28.20
C GLU A 255 24.43 8.34 -29.27
N GLU A 256 24.77 7.05 -29.46
CA GLU A 256 25.65 6.58 -30.50
C GLU A 256 25.04 6.82 -31.87
N LYS A 257 23.74 6.51 -32.06
CA LYS A 257 23.04 6.80 -33.30
C LYS A 257 22.99 8.30 -33.61
N ALA A 258 22.72 9.14 -32.62
CA ALA A 258 22.70 10.58 -32.77
C ALA A 258 24.09 11.13 -33.18
N LYS A 259 25.16 10.63 -32.56
CA LYS A 259 26.54 10.99 -32.93
C LYS A 259 26.88 10.59 -34.38
N ALA A 260 26.50 9.37 -34.75
CA ALA A 260 26.73 8.90 -36.14
C ALA A 260 25.99 9.76 -37.20
N ILE A 261 24.72 10.11 -36.94
CA ILE A 261 23.94 11.00 -37.82
C ILE A 261 24.55 12.39 -37.91
N ILE A 262 25.00 12.96 -36.78
CA ILE A 262 25.67 14.27 -36.75
C ILE A 262 26.98 14.23 -37.55
N GLN A 263 27.76 13.17 -37.41
CA GLN A 263 29.02 13.00 -38.10
C GLN A 263 28.82 12.85 -39.62
N GLU A 264 27.84 12.04 -40.01
CA GLU A 264 27.46 11.87 -41.41
C GLU A 264 26.96 13.17 -42.06
N ALA A 265 26.12 13.93 -41.31
CA ALA A 265 25.65 15.24 -41.78
C ALA A 265 26.81 16.25 -41.88
N GLN A 266 27.80 16.20 -40.99
CA GLN A 266 29.00 17.05 -41.07
C GLN A 266 29.90 16.67 -42.27
N GLU A 267 30.06 15.39 -42.60
CA GLU A 267 30.82 14.93 -43.76
C GLU A 267 30.13 15.30 -45.05
N GLN A 268 28.80 15.14 -45.15
CA GLN A 268 28.01 15.60 -46.27
C GLN A 268 28.09 17.12 -46.46
N ALA A 269 28.03 17.89 -45.39
CA ALA A 269 28.17 19.33 -45.42
C ALA A 269 29.58 19.77 -45.90
N LYS A 270 30.65 19.07 -45.48
CA LYS A 270 32.03 19.30 -46.01
C LYS A 270 32.15 18.96 -47.49
N GLY A 271 31.52 17.86 -47.92
CA GLY A 271 31.50 17.46 -49.30
C GLY A 271 30.72 18.45 -50.21
N LEU A 272 29.62 19.04 -49.72
CA LEU A 272 28.90 20.11 -50.42
C LEU A 272 29.70 21.43 -50.41
N GLY A 273 30.35 21.79 -49.29
CA GLY A 273 31.16 23.00 -49.17
C GLY A 273 32.34 23.04 -50.15
N SER A 274 32.95 21.87 -50.45
CA SER A 274 34.02 21.75 -51.45
C SER A 274 33.52 21.91 -52.90
N LYS A 275 32.25 21.61 -53.18
CA LYS A 275 31.63 21.78 -54.51
C LYS A 275 31.01 23.16 -54.74
N ILE A 276 30.69 23.90 -53.68
CA ILE A 276 30.04 25.22 -53.72
C ILE A 276 31.01 26.35 -53.40
N GLY A 277 32.27 26.03 -53.06
CA GLY A 277 33.32 26.97 -52.61
C GLY A 277 33.72 28.08 -53.58
N GLY A 278 32.97 28.35 -54.60
CA GLY A 278 33.20 29.45 -55.52
C GLY A 278 32.11 30.52 -55.58
N TRP A 279 30.96 30.35 -54.95
CA TRP A 279 29.85 31.27 -55.22
C TRP A 279 29.09 31.86 -54.02
N LEU A 280 29.40 31.51 -52.80
CA LEU A 280 28.67 32.02 -51.63
C LEU A 280 29.57 32.50 -50.48
N ALA A 281 30.59 33.29 -50.77
CA ALA A 281 31.31 34.07 -49.75
C ALA A 281 30.49 35.28 -49.26
N GLY A 282 29.15 35.27 -49.37
CA GLY A 282 28.34 36.45 -49.13
C GLY A 282 27.09 36.34 -48.23
N LEU A 283 26.74 35.17 -47.75
CA LEU A 283 25.53 35.05 -46.87
C LEU A 283 25.80 34.24 -45.61
N ALA A 284 26.48 34.87 -44.67
CA ALA A 284 26.49 34.44 -43.28
C ALA A 284 25.06 34.62 -42.69
N GLY A 285 24.40 33.53 -42.27
CA GLY A 285 23.18 33.65 -41.52
C GLY A 285 21.99 32.78 -41.91
N ALA A 286 22.16 31.59 -42.46
CA ALA A 286 21.05 30.69 -42.73
C ALA A 286 21.03 29.50 -41.75
N TRP A 287 20.04 29.44 -40.97
CA TRP A 287 19.64 28.36 -40.04
C TRP A 287 19.59 27.02 -40.78
N HIS A 288 20.29 26.01 -40.26
CA HIS A 288 20.17 24.64 -40.77
C HIS A 288 18.81 24.08 -40.42
N LYS A 289 17.93 23.97 -41.39
CA LYS A 289 16.75 23.10 -41.31
C LYS A 289 17.23 21.65 -41.55
N PRO A 290 16.87 20.69 -40.70
CA PRO A 290 17.18 19.29 -40.96
C PRO A 290 16.49 18.86 -42.24
N THR A 291 17.20 18.06 -43.07
CA THR A 291 16.64 17.55 -44.32
C THR A 291 15.45 16.63 -44.05
N ALA A 292 14.48 16.57 -44.97
CA ALA A 292 13.28 15.73 -44.84
C ALA A 292 13.63 14.24 -44.59
N GLU A 293 14.77 13.77 -45.09
CA GLU A 293 15.27 12.41 -44.84
C GLU A 293 15.74 12.18 -43.41
N ALA A 294 16.47 13.14 -42.81
CA ALA A 294 16.88 13.06 -41.40
C ALA A 294 15.67 13.07 -40.46
N LEU A 295 14.63 13.86 -40.78
CA LEU A 295 13.37 13.84 -40.03
C LEU A 295 12.63 12.51 -40.17
N ALA A 296 12.63 11.89 -41.37
CA ALA A 296 12.02 10.59 -41.62
C ALA A 296 12.75 9.46 -40.85
N GLU A 297 14.10 9.51 -40.77
CA GLU A 297 14.88 8.53 -39.99
C GLU A 297 14.66 8.66 -38.47
N VAL A 298 14.58 9.88 -37.94
CA VAL A 298 14.25 10.14 -36.54
C VAL A 298 12.82 9.63 -36.23
N GLU A 299 11.88 9.83 -37.16
CA GLU A 299 10.51 9.33 -37.00
C GLU A 299 10.44 7.79 -37.06
N LYS A 300 11.27 7.16 -37.92
CA LYS A 300 11.41 5.70 -37.99
C LYS A 300 12.03 5.14 -36.71
N ALA A 301 13.10 5.75 -36.18
CA ALA A 301 13.73 5.35 -34.91
C ALA A 301 12.77 5.53 -33.74
N LYS A 302 11.95 6.58 -33.76
CA LYS A 302 10.90 6.80 -32.73
C LYS A 302 9.83 5.70 -32.80
N LYS A 303 9.36 5.34 -33.99
CA LYS A 303 8.40 4.23 -34.22
C LYS A 303 8.96 2.86 -33.77
N GLU A 304 10.25 2.61 -33.95
CA GLU A 304 10.92 1.39 -33.46
C GLU A 304 11.04 1.39 -31.92
N SER A 305 11.43 2.51 -31.34
CA SER A 305 11.48 2.68 -29.88
C SER A 305 10.11 2.49 -29.23
N ASP A 306 9.05 3.06 -29.80
CA ASP A 306 7.67 2.87 -29.34
C ASP A 306 7.20 1.41 -29.48
N LYS A 307 7.67 0.70 -30.52
CA LYS A 307 7.39 -0.73 -30.70
C LYS A 307 8.06 -1.59 -29.65
N GLU A 308 9.32 -1.30 -29.30
CA GLU A 308 10.06 -1.99 -28.25
C GLU A 308 9.46 -1.69 -26.86
N LYS A 309 9.04 -0.44 -26.62
CA LYS A 309 8.34 -0.03 -25.40
C LYS A 309 7.03 -0.80 -25.25
N LYS A 310 6.21 -0.89 -26.30
CA LYS A 310 4.98 -1.69 -26.30
C LYS A 310 5.23 -3.18 -26.04
N LYS A 311 6.31 -3.74 -26.60
CA LYS A 311 6.70 -5.12 -26.32
C LYS A 311 7.08 -5.30 -24.84
N ALA A 312 7.87 -4.40 -24.27
CA ALA A 312 8.26 -4.42 -22.86
C ALA A 312 7.05 -4.31 -21.94
N GLU A 313 6.09 -3.42 -22.24
CA GLU A 313 4.82 -3.28 -21.53
C GLU A 313 3.99 -4.57 -21.63
N THR A 314 3.93 -5.21 -22.79
CA THR A 314 3.22 -6.49 -22.97
C THR A 314 3.86 -7.63 -22.18
N TYR A 315 5.20 -7.68 -22.11
CA TYR A 315 5.91 -8.65 -21.28
C TYR A 315 5.68 -8.40 -19.78
N ALA A 316 5.69 -7.13 -19.35
CA ALA A 316 5.40 -6.76 -17.97
C ALA A 316 3.95 -7.12 -17.60
N GLN A 317 3.01 -6.88 -18.51
CA GLN A 317 1.60 -7.25 -18.30
C GLN A 317 1.42 -8.77 -18.21
N LYS A 318 2.03 -9.55 -19.10
CA LYS A 318 1.98 -11.03 -19.05
C LYS A 318 2.64 -11.59 -17.78
N ALA A 319 3.75 -10.98 -17.33
CA ALA A 319 4.39 -11.36 -16.08
C ALA A 319 3.49 -11.08 -14.86
N LYS A 320 2.75 -9.96 -14.89
CA LYS A 320 1.76 -9.61 -13.87
C LYS A 320 0.59 -10.61 -13.87
N GLU A 321 0.00 -10.89 -15.03
CA GLU A 321 -1.09 -11.86 -15.18
C GLU A 321 -0.67 -13.27 -14.70
N TRP A 322 0.53 -13.70 -15.03
CA TRP A 322 1.09 -14.98 -14.55
C TRP A 322 1.27 -14.98 -13.03
N ALA A 323 1.74 -13.88 -12.45
CA ALA A 323 1.87 -13.72 -11.00
C ALA A 323 0.48 -13.76 -10.32
N ASP A 324 -0.50 -13.06 -10.87
CA ASP A 324 -1.87 -13.01 -10.36
C ASP A 324 -2.57 -14.38 -10.44
N GLN A 325 -2.39 -15.13 -11.54
CA GLN A 325 -2.88 -16.51 -11.67
C GLN A 325 -2.24 -17.45 -10.65
N ARG A 326 -0.94 -17.29 -10.37
CA ARG A 326 -0.24 -18.08 -9.37
C ARG A 326 -0.72 -17.77 -7.96
N VAL A 327 -0.96 -16.50 -7.66
CA VAL A 327 -1.54 -16.05 -6.38
C VAL A 327 -2.95 -16.60 -6.20
N ALA A 328 -3.79 -16.56 -7.23
CA ALA A 328 -5.13 -17.13 -7.20
C ALA A 328 -5.09 -18.66 -6.97
N THR A 329 -4.20 -19.37 -7.65
CA THR A 329 -4.03 -20.83 -7.49
C THR A 329 -3.60 -21.20 -6.07
N VAL A 330 -2.63 -20.47 -5.51
CA VAL A 330 -2.17 -20.67 -4.12
C VAL A 330 -3.26 -20.28 -3.13
N GLY A 331 -3.99 -19.21 -3.38
CA GLY A 331 -5.15 -18.80 -2.59
C GLY A 331 -6.22 -19.88 -2.52
N ASN A 332 -6.58 -20.47 -3.66
CA ASN A 332 -7.54 -21.58 -3.75
C ASN A 332 -7.06 -22.84 -3.04
N GLN A 333 -5.75 -23.17 -3.11
CA GLN A 333 -5.18 -24.29 -2.37
C GLN A 333 -5.22 -24.08 -0.85
N ILE A 334 -5.00 -22.85 -0.39
CA ILE A 334 -5.08 -22.49 1.04
C ILE A 334 -6.54 -22.55 1.51
N THR A 335 -7.50 -22.13 0.70
CA THR A 335 -8.93 -22.20 1.01
C THR A 335 -9.39 -23.66 1.07
N ALA A 336 -9.02 -24.48 0.12
CA ALA A 336 -9.31 -25.92 0.10
C ALA A 336 -8.69 -26.68 1.29
N GLN A 337 -7.54 -26.24 1.81
CA GLN A 337 -6.97 -26.79 3.03
C GLN A 337 -7.69 -26.33 4.31
N LYS A 338 -8.30 -25.15 4.29
CA LYS A 338 -9.12 -24.64 5.41
C LYS A 338 -10.49 -25.32 5.51
N GLU A 339 -11.04 -25.76 4.39
CA GLU A 339 -12.35 -26.41 4.32
C GLU A 339 -12.35 -27.88 4.72
N LYS A 340 -11.17 -28.52 4.85
CA LYS A 340 -11.10 -29.88 5.41
C LYS A 340 -11.48 -29.82 6.90
N PRO A 341 -12.58 -30.46 7.34
CA PRO A 341 -13.02 -30.43 8.73
C PRO A 341 -11.90 -31.02 9.61
N ARG A 342 -11.34 -30.19 10.49
CA ARG A 342 -10.44 -30.65 11.53
C ARG A 342 -11.25 -31.49 12.52
N ASN A 343 -11.14 -32.80 12.43
CA ASN A 343 -11.78 -33.72 13.35
C ASN A 343 -11.10 -33.63 14.73
N TRP A 344 -11.46 -32.59 15.49
CA TRP A 344 -10.86 -32.24 16.78
C TRP A 344 -11.35 -33.17 17.92
N LYS A 345 -12.37 -33.99 17.68
CA LYS A 345 -12.95 -34.85 18.72
C LYS A 345 -12.14 -36.11 19.00
N GLY A 346 -11.19 -36.48 18.14
CA GLY A 346 -10.41 -37.73 18.27
C GLY A 346 -9.17 -37.65 19.15
N THR A 347 -8.54 -36.51 19.32
CA THR A 347 -7.22 -36.39 19.98
C THR A 347 -7.29 -36.09 21.48
N TRP A 348 -8.42 -35.55 21.97
CA TRP A 348 -8.57 -35.25 23.41
C TRP A 348 -8.89 -36.46 24.30
N LYS A 349 -9.45 -37.56 23.73
CA LYS A 349 -9.74 -38.77 24.49
C LYS A 349 -8.50 -39.66 24.72
N ARG A 350 -7.46 -39.55 23.91
CA ARG A 350 -6.21 -40.33 24.09
C ARG A 350 -5.26 -39.74 25.14
N SER A 351 -5.28 -38.44 25.38
CA SER A 351 -4.35 -37.77 26.31
C SER A 351 -4.75 -37.94 27.80
N ARG A 352 -6.01 -38.31 28.10
CA ARG A 352 -6.45 -38.54 29.48
C ARG A 352 -6.24 -39.96 30.02
N LYS A 353 -5.87 -40.91 29.16
CA LYS A 353 -5.59 -42.29 29.59
C LYS A 353 -4.15 -42.53 30.06
N ASN A 354 -3.22 -41.61 29.76
CA ASN A 354 -1.80 -41.75 30.11
C ASN A 354 -1.35 -40.87 31.30
N LEU A 355 -2.27 -40.38 32.08
CA LEU A 355 -1.98 -39.58 33.34
C LEU A 355 -2.74 -40.16 34.53
N ARG A 356 -2.68 -41.50 34.66
CA ARG A 356 -2.97 -42.19 35.93
C ARG A 356 -1.92 -43.26 36.08
N ILE A 357 -0.80 -42.89 36.63
CA ILE A 357 0.03 -43.68 37.55
C ILE A 357 0.56 -42.64 38.57
#